data_5b9c9ba71f5780267011a52da9a71a25
#
_entry.id   5b9c9ba71f5780267011a52da9a71a25
#
_cell.length_a   1.000
_cell.length_b   1.000
_cell.length_c   1.000
_cell.angle_alpha   90.00
_cell.angle_beta   90.00
_cell.angle_gamma   90.00
#
_symmetry.space_group_name_H-M   'P 1'
#
loop_
_entity.id
_entity.type
_entity.pdbx_description
1 polymer ?
#
loop_
_entity_poly.entity_id
_entity_poly.type
_entity_poly.pdbx_seq_one_letter_code
_entity_poly.pdbx_strand_id
1 'polypeptide(L)'
;MKLLRVGEHGNEIPAIIDNQNNFRNLSNILKDFTPENLNFENLEKIKKLDLNSLPLIESTKRIGPCVIKPANFIAIGLNYKAHAEETNSDAPKEPIVFNKSPNCIVGPNDNIVIPKNSKSLDHEVEIAMIIGSKAK
;
A
#
# COMPACT_ATOMS: atom_id res chain seq x y z
N MET A 1 13.59 1.56 5.56
CA MET A 1 13.38 0.88 4.27
C MET A 1 12.04 1.35 3.71
N LYS A 2 12.00 1.84 2.49
CA LYS A 2 10.78 2.29 1.81
C LYS A 2 10.63 1.48 0.53
N LEU A 3 9.59 0.65 0.46
CA LEU A 3 9.28 -0.21 -0.68
C LEU A 3 8.14 0.40 -1.49
N LEU A 4 8.17 0.22 -2.81
CA LEU A 4 7.18 0.75 -3.73
C LEU A 4 7.09 -0.16 -4.97
N ARG A 5 6.01 -0.03 -5.71
CA ARG A 5 5.87 -0.65 -7.04
C ARG A 5 5.82 0.45 -8.08
N VAL A 6 6.58 0.33 -9.15
CA VAL A 6 6.80 1.40 -10.13
C VAL A 6 6.56 0.89 -11.54
N GLY A 7 5.84 1.64 -12.34
CA GLY A 7 5.58 1.34 -13.75
C GLY A 7 4.14 1.61 -14.19
N GLU A 8 3.85 1.20 -15.41
CA GLU A 8 2.50 1.29 -15.97
C GLU A 8 1.52 0.40 -15.21
N HIS A 9 0.26 0.79 -15.24
CA HIS A 9 -0.82 0.06 -14.57
C HIS A 9 -0.86 -1.42 -14.99
N GLY A 10 -0.74 -2.31 -14.02
CA GLY A 10 -0.73 -3.77 -14.23
C GLY A 10 0.63 -4.35 -14.64
N ASN A 11 1.64 -3.51 -14.90
CA ASN A 11 3.01 -3.89 -15.25
C ASN A 11 4.05 -3.26 -14.32
N GLU A 12 3.65 -2.94 -13.10
CA GLU A 12 4.55 -2.41 -12.09
C GLU A 12 5.59 -3.46 -11.69
N ILE A 13 6.78 -2.99 -11.34
CA ILE A 13 7.87 -3.80 -10.79
C ILE A 13 8.19 -3.39 -9.36
N PRO A 14 8.70 -4.32 -8.52
CA PRO A 14 9.09 -4.02 -7.16
C PRO A 14 10.34 -3.13 -7.15
N ALA A 15 10.34 -2.14 -6.26
CA ALA A 15 11.41 -1.19 -6.11
C ALA A 15 11.61 -0.81 -4.63
N ILE A 16 12.76 -0.20 -4.35
CA ILE A 16 13.11 0.37 -3.05
C ILE A 16 13.66 1.77 -3.26
N ILE A 17 13.41 2.67 -2.29
CA ILE A 17 13.99 4.00 -2.28
C ILE A 17 15.32 3.94 -1.52
N ASP A 18 16.41 4.39 -2.17
CA ASP A 18 17.72 4.51 -1.53
C ASP A 18 17.84 5.78 -0.66
N ASN A 19 18.99 5.96 -0.02
CA ASN A 19 19.26 7.10 0.86
C ASN A 19 19.34 8.45 0.13
N GLN A 20 19.45 8.44 -1.20
CA GLN A 20 19.48 9.62 -2.06
C GLN A 20 18.11 9.88 -2.71
N ASN A 21 17.06 9.15 -2.29
CA ASN A 21 15.72 9.16 -2.85
C ASN A 21 15.60 8.67 -4.29
N ASN A 22 16.55 7.88 -4.78
CA ASN A 22 16.43 7.23 -6.07
C ASN A 22 15.64 5.92 -5.95
N PHE A 23 14.94 5.56 -7.01
CA PHE A 23 14.25 4.28 -7.11
C PHE A 23 15.19 3.21 -7.63
N ARG A 24 15.32 2.11 -6.90
CA ARG A 24 16.17 0.97 -7.23
C ARG A 24 15.33 -0.25 -7.51
N ASN A 25 15.62 -0.92 -8.63
CA ASN A 25 14.89 -2.08 -9.12
C ASN A 25 15.20 -3.33 -8.28
N LEU A 26 14.16 -3.98 -7.76
CA LEU A 26 14.25 -5.23 -6.99
C LEU A 26 13.86 -6.47 -7.79
N SER A 27 13.54 -6.37 -9.09
CA SER A 27 13.01 -7.49 -9.88
C SER A 27 13.95 -8.71 -9.95
N ASN A 28 15.26 -8.52 -9.76
CA ASN A 28 16.22 -9.61 -9.68
C ASN A 28 16.25 -10.29 -8.30
N ILE A 29 15.62 -9.70 -7.28
CA ILE A 29 15.59 -10.20 -5.91
C ILE A 29 14.27 -10.90 -5.62
N LEU A 30 13.16 -10.30 -6.04
CA LEU A 30 11.83 -10.86 -5.93
C LEU A 30 10.95 -10.43 -7.09
N LYS A 31 9.98 -11.27 -7.42
CA LYS A 31 9.13 -11.04 -8.59
C LYS A 31 8.19 -9.84 -8.39
N ASP A 32 7.60 -9.72 -7.22
CA ASP A 32 6.69 -8.62 -6.83
C ASP A 32 6.36 -8.69 -5.33
N PHE A 33 5.72 -7.66 -4.78
CA PHE A 33 5.19 -7.64 -3.42
C PHE A 33 3.82 -8.33 -3.36
N THR A 34 3.84 -9.65 -3.42
CA THR A 34 2.67 -10.51 -3.27
C THR A 34 2.54 -11.02 -1.84
N PRO A 35 1.38 -11.60 -1.44
CA PRO A 35 1.24 -12.25 -0.13
C PRO A 35 2.32 -13.30 0.18
N GLU A 36 2.80 -14.03 -0.84
CA GLU A 36 3.83 -15.06 -0.68
C GLU A 36 5.22 -14.47 -0.52
N ASN A 37 5.49 -13.34 -1.18
CA ASN A 37 6.81 -12.71 -1.22
C ASN A 37 7.03 -11.68 -0.12
N LEU A 38 5.97 -11.11 0.45
CA LEU A 38 6.05 -10.09 1.49
C LEU A 38 6.14 -10.73 2.88
N ASN A 39 7.09 -11.64 3.07
CA ASN A 39 7.37 -12.33 4.32
C ASN A 39 8.62 -11.77 5.00
N PHE A 40 8.80 -12.12 6.26
CA PHE A 40 9.90 -11.63 7.09
C PHE A 40 11.27 -11.98 6.50
N GLU A 41 11.45 -13.17 5.97
CA GLU A 41 12.72 -13.62 5.39
C GLU A 41 13.13 -12.75 4.18
N ASN A 42 12.21 -12.48 3.26
CA ASN A 42 12.48 -11.62 2.11
C ASN A 42 12.73 -10.17 2.52
N LEU A 43 12.00 -9.66 3.51
CA LEU A 43 12.25 -8.32 4.04
C LEU A 43 13.64 -8.20 4.67
N GLU A 44 14.10 -9.21 5.40
CA GLU A 44 15.44 -9.22 5.98
C GLU A 44 16.54 -9.37 4.90
N LYS A 45 16.28 -10.10 3.82
CA LYS A 45 17.19 -10.13 2.65
C LYS A 45 17.32 -8.75 2.02
N ILE A 46 16.19 -8.07 1.78
CA ILE A 46 16.18 -6.72 1.18
C ILE A 46 16.93 -5.71 2.05
N LYS A 47 16.78 -5.76 3.37
CA LYS A 47 17.48 -4.87 4.31
C LYS A 47 19.01 -4.96 4.22
N LYS A 48 19.54 -6.12 3.82
CA LYS A 48 20.99 -6.39 3.75
C LYS A 48 21.60 -6.06 2.38
N LEU A 49 20.79 -5.62 1.40
CA LEU A 49 21.30 -5.31 0.06
C LEU A 49 22.11 -4.01 0.07
N ASP A 50 23.18 -4.02 -0.73
CA ASP A 50 23.79 -2.78 -1.17
C ASP A 50 22.89 -2.13 -2.24
N LEU A 51 22.15 -1.11 -1.84
CA LEU A 51 21.20 -0.44 -2.72
C LEU A 51 21.89 0.25 -3.90
N ASN A 52 23.16 0.64 -3.77
CA ASN A 52 23.89 1.30 -4.86
C ASN A 52 24.22 0.34 -6.00
N SER A 53 24.29 -0.95 -5.72
CA SER A 53 24.52 -1.99 -6.75
C SER A 53 23.27 -2.31 -7.58
N LEU A 54 22.08 -1.88 -7.15
CA LEU A 54 20.84 -2.16 -7.83
C LEU A 54 20.61 -1.20 -9.00
N PRO A 55 19.99 -1.67 -10.10
CA PRO A 55 19.66 -0.82 -11.25
C PRO A 55 18.75 0.35 -10.84
N LEU A 56 19.03 1.53 -11.40
CA LEU A 56 18.19 2.71 -11.24
C LEU A 56 16.90 2.58 -12.07
N ILE A 57 15.82 3.11 -11.52
CA ILE A 57 14.56 3.37 -12.22
C ILE A 57 14.36 4.89 -12.26
N GLU A 58 13.87 5.41 -13.37
CA GLU A 58 13.52 6.83 -13.48
C GLU A 58 12.46 7.20 -12.43
N SER A 59 12.73 8.23 -11.63
CA SER A 59 11.83 8.70 -10.57
C SER A 59 10.54 9.34 -11.07
N THR A 60 10.46 9.61 -12.38
CA THR A 60 9.24 10.11 -13.06
C THR A 60 8.23 9.01 -13.37
N LYS A 61 8.61 7.74 -13.22
CA LYS A 61 7.68 6.62 -13.44
C LYS A 61 6.54 6.66 -12.42
N ARG A 62 5.35 6.24 -12.88
CA ARG A 62 4.17 6.09 -12.00
C ARG A 62 4.48 5.16 -10.83
N ILE A 63 4.03 5.54 -9.64
CA ILE A 63 4.02 4.67 -8.47
C ILE A 63 2.65 4.00 -8.41
N GLY A 64 2.64 2.68 -8.44
CA GLY A 64 1.44 1.88 -8.32
C GLY A 64 1.07 1.54 -6.87
N PRO A 65 0.04 0.71 -6.66
CA PRO A 65 -0.30 0.17 -5.35
C PRO A 65 0.91 -0.48 -4.69
N CYS A 66 1.09 -0.29 -3.39
CA CYS A 66 2.26 -0.78 -2.66
C CYS A 66 2.36 -2.32 -2.59
N VAL A 67 1.25 -3.02 -2.77
CA VAL A 67 1.15 -4.49 -2.85
C VAL A 67 0.24 -4.91 -3.99
N ILE A 68 0.46 -6.11 -4.51
CA ILE A 68 -0.38 -6.68 -5.56
C ILE A 68 -1.28 -7.78 -4.99
N LYS A 69 -2.56 -7.76 -5.37
CA LYS A 69 -3.55 -8.81 -5.08
C LYS A 69 -3.59 -9.23 -3.60
N PRO A 70 -3.76 -8.32 -2.65
CA PRO A 70 -3.99 -8.74 -1.27
C PRO A 70 -5.26 -9.59 -1.20
N ALA A 71 -5.25 -10.65 -0.38
CA ALA A 71 -6.40 -11.53 -0.23
C ALA A 71 -7.60 -10.82 0.41
N ASN A 72 -7.33 -9.88 1.31
CA ASN A 72 -8.33 -9.09 2.02
C ASN A 72 -7.89 -7.63 2.10
N PHE A 73 -8.87 -6.75 2.13
CA PHE A 73 -8.70 -5.33 2.46
C PHE A 73 -9.70 -5.00 3.56
N ILE A 74 -9.23 -5.03 4.80
CA ILE A 74 -10.06 -4.84 5.99
C ILE A 74 -9.90 -3.42 6.49
N ALA A 75 -11.03 -2.77 6.81
CA ALA A 75 -11.07 -1.44 7.37
C ALA A 75 -11.70 -1.45 8.76
N ILE A 76 -11.30 -0.47 9.58
CA ILE A 76 -11.85 -0.23 10.92
C ILE A 76 -12.59 1.11 10.90
N GLY A 77 -13.90 1.07 11.13
CA GLY A 77 -14.74 2.27 11.15
C GLY A 77 -14.67 3.01 12.49
N LEU A 78 -14.93 4.33 12.44
CA LEU A 78 -14.94 5.24 13.60
C LEU A 78 -13.71 5.10 14.52
N ASN A 79 -12.54 4.91 13.90
CA ASN A 79 -11.26 4.69 14.58
C ASN A 79 -10.53 5.98 14.98
N TYR A 80 -11.09 7.14 14.62
CA TYR A 80 -10.64 8.46 15.07
C TYR A 80 -11.68 9.08 16.01
N LYS A 81 -11.23 9.50 17.20
CA LYS A 81 -12.10 10.13 18.19
C LYS A 81 -12.77 11.39 17.65
N ALA A 82 -12.02 12.24 16.97
CA ALA A 82 -12.55 13.46 16.35
C ALA A 82 -13.68 13.17 15.34
N HIS A 83 -13.56 12.09 14.56
CA HIS A 83 -14.60 11.70 13.61
C HIS A 83 -15.88 11.21 14.33
N ALA A 84 -15.75 10.47 15.40
CA ALA A 84 -16.91 10.07 16.22
C ALA A 84 -17.63 11.30 16.83
N GLU A 85 -16.88 12.28 17.35
CA GLU A 85 -17.42 13.54 17.88
C GLU A 85 -18.12 14.37 16.79
N GLU A 86 -17.52 14.47 15.59
CA GLU A 86 -18.10 15.21 14.45
C GLU A 86 -19.43 14.61 13.98
N THR A 87 -19.54 13.29 14.01
CA THR A 87 -20.76 12.57 13.62
C THR A 87 -21.77 12.40 14.78
N ASN A 88 -21.51 13.01 15.96
CA ASN A 88 -22.29 12.83 17.19
C ASN A 88 -22.49 11.35 17.57
N SER A 89 -21.47 10.54 17.35
CA SER A 89 -21.45 9.11 17.65
C SER A 89 -20.60 8.84 18.88
N ASP A 90 -21.00 7.89 19.71
CA ASP A 90 -20.16 7.39 20.76
C ASP A 90 -18.96 6.60 20.16
N ALA A 91 -17.79 6.70 20.80
CA ALA A 91 -16.66 5.88 20.42
C ALA A 91 -17.02 4.39 20.59
N PRO A 92 -16.84 3.56 19.55
CA PRO A 92 -17.19 2.14 19.64
C PRO A 92 -16.39 1.43 20.73
N LYS A 93 -17.06 0.58 21.51
CA LYS A 93 -16.40 -0.25 22.54
C LYS A 93 -15.58 -1.38 21.93
N GLU A 94 -15.94 -1.83 20.74
CA GLU A 94 -15.25 -2.84 19.95
C GLU A 94 -15.02 -2.30 18.54
N PRO A 95 -13.94 -2.72 17.84
CA PRO A 95 -13.67 -2.26 16.48
C PRO A 95 -14.82 -2.58 15.51
N ILE A 96 -15.28 -1.59 14.76
CA ILE A 96 -16.22 -1.82 13.66
C ILE A 96 -15.43 -2.30 12.47
N VAL A 97 -15.50 -3.58 12.17
CA VAL A 97 -14.70 -4.23 11.12
C VAL A 97 -15.54 -4.42 9.87
N PHE A 98 -15.02 -3.99 8.71
CA PHE A 98 -15.67 -4.22 7.41
C PHE A 98 -14.65 -4.44 6.29
N ASN A 99 -15.09 -5.06 5.20
CA ASN A 99 -14.25 -5.29 4.03
C ASN A 99 -14.44 -4.20 2.98
N LYS A 100 -13.32 -3.74 2.43
CA LYS A 100 -13.26 -3.04 1.14
C LYS A 100 -12.82 -4.03 0.06
N SER A 101 -13.27 -3.84 -1.18
CA SER A 101 -12.79 -4.69 -2.27
C SER A 101 -11.31 -4.45 -2.54
N PRO A 102 -10.45 -5.48 -2.61
CA PRO A 102 -9.06 -5.31 -3.02
C PRO A 102 -8.89 -4.60 -4.39
N ASN A 103 -9.92 -4.65 -5.24
CA ASN A 103 -9.88 -4.00 -6.56
C ASN A 103 -9.93 -2.47 -6.49
N CYS A 104 -10.28 -1.89 -5.35
CA CYS A 104 -10.31 -0.43 -5.19
C CYS A 104 -8.94 0.17 -4.82
N ILE A 105 -7.91 -0.67 -4.64
CA ILE A 105 -6.56 -0.19 -4.30
C ILE A 105 -5.90 0.35 -5.57
N VAL A 106 -5.51 1.61 -5.53
CA VAL A 106 -4.82 2.33 -6.61
C VAL A 106 -3.49 2.88 -6.14
N GLY A 107 -2.67 3.38 -7.05
CA GLY A 107 -1.41 4.04 -6.71
C GLY A 107 -1.66 5.39 -6.00
N PRO A 108 -0.66 5.90 -5.27
CA PRO A 108 -0.82 7.11 -4.43
C PRO A 108 -1.13 8.40 -5.22
N ASN A 109 -0.82 8.40 -6.52
CA ASN A 109 -1.04 9.54 -7.40
C ASN A 109 -2.02 9.22 -8.54
N ASP A 110 -2.70 8.08 -8.47
CA ASP A 110 -3.71 7.71 -9.46
C ASP A 110 -5.00 8.51 -9.24
N ASN A 111 -5.72 8.78 -10.31
CA ASN A 111 -7.01 9.43 -10.23
C ASN A 111 -8.07 8.50 -9.65
N ILE A 112 -8.87 9.01 -8.73
CA ILE A 112 -10.07 8.35 -8.24
C ILE A 112 -11.24 8.75 -9.15
N VAL A 113 -11.87 7.76 -9.78
CA VAL A 113 -13.02 8.00 -10.67
C VAL A 113 -14.29 8.08 -9.83
N ILE A 114 -14.91 9.25 -9.81
CA ILE A 114 -16.20 9.46 -9.13
C ILE A 114 -17.31 8.79 -9.98
N PRO A 115 -18.09 7.85 -9.44
CA PRO A 115 -19.21 7.25 -10.17
C PRO A 115 -20.24 8.30 -10.57
N LYS A 116 -20.84 8.14 -11.76
CA LYS A 116 -21.82 9.10 -12.32
C LYS A 116 -23.00 9.43 -11.38
N ASN A 117 -23.39 8.49 -10.54
CA ASN A 117 -24.51 8.64 -9.60
C ASN A 117 -24.07 9.10 -8.20
N SER A 118 -22.77 9.29 -7.95
CA SER A 118 -22.26 9.84 -6.70
C SER A 118 -22.29 11.36 -6.74
N LYS A 119 -22.81 11.97 -5.68
CA LYS A 119 -22.79 13.42 -5.49
C LYS A 119 -21.86 13.83 -4.33
N SER A 120 -21.37 12.87 -3.60
CA SER A 120 -20.51 13.08 -2.42
C SER A 120 -19.40 12.04 -2.46
N LEU A 121 -18.18 12.52 -2.64
CA LEU A 121 -16.97 11.75 -2.44
C LEU A 121 -16.31 12.35 -1.21
N ASP A 122 -16.01 11.51 -0.25
CA ASP A 122 -15.30 11.92 0.94
C ASP A 122 -13.85 11.46 0.91
N HIS A 123 -12.99 12.18 1.61
CA HIS A 123 -11.56 11.94 1.71
C HIS A 123 -11.23 11.54 3.14
N GLU A 124 -10.59 10.40 3.28
CA GLU A 124 -10.16 9.87 4.58
C GLU A 124 -8.63 9.77 4.62
N VAL A 125 -8.04 10.01 5.79
CA VAL A 125 -6.61 9.80 6.05
C VAL A 125 -6.48 8.62 7.00
N GLU A 126 -5.92 7.50 6.50
CA GLU A 126 -5.83 6.25 7.22
C GLU A 126 -4.41 5.70 7.27
N ILE A 127 -4.08 5.01 8.36
CA ILE A 127 -2.87 4.19 8.46
C ILE A 127 -3.19 2.78 8.02
N ALA A 128 -2.52 2.30 6.98
CA ALA A 128 -2.64 0.92 6.53
C ALA A 128 -1.49 0.06 7.04
N MET A 129 -1.82 -1.13 7.53
CA MET A 129 -0.86 -2.16 7.89
C MET A 129 -0.96 -3.34 6.93
N ILE A 130 0.18 -3.77 6.39
CA ILE A 130 0.28 -4.91 5.49
C ILE A 130 0.77 -6.12 6.27
N ILE A 131 -0.07 -7.15 6.34
CA ILE A 131 0.25 -8.40 7.04
C ILE A 131 1.00 -9.31 6.07
N GLY A 132 2.31 -9.46 6.27
CA GLY A 132 3.19 -10.25 5.40
C GLY A 132 3.34 -11.72 5.79
N SER A 133 2.85 -12.11 6.95
CA SER A 133 2.91 -13.49 7.44
C SER A 133 1.59 -13.87 8.10
N LYS A 134 1.31 -15.18 8.19
CA LYS A 134 0.10 -15.65 8.87
C LYS A 134 0.08 -15.15 10.31
N ALA A 135 -0.95 -14.39 10.64
CA ALA A 135 -1.24 -13.91 11.98
C ALA A 135 -2.41 -14.71 12.60
N LYS A 136 -2.46 -14.80 13.92
CA LYS A 136 -3.58 -15.33 14.70
C LYS A 136 -3.98 -14.29 15.73
#